data_20137ff86e1cecb96eeb189d42aaf382
#
_entry.id   20137ff86e1cecb96eeb189d42aaf382
#
_cell.length_a   1.000
_cell.length_b   1.000
_cell.length_c   1.000
_cell.angle_alpha   90.00
_cell.angle_beta   90.00
_cell.angle_gamma   90.00
#
_symmetry.space_group_name_H-M   'P 1'
#
loop_
_entity.id
_entity.type
_entity.pdbx_description
1 polymer ?
#
loop_
_entity_poly.entity_id
_entity_poly.type
_entity_poly.pdbx_seq_one_letter_code
_entity_poly.pdbx_strand_id
1 'polypeptide(L)'
;MGKAAKLYALLGVLVVLCAAAFAVSRHEERKEQIQATGAAILEIPTDGVTNLSWVNDSGSFSFTKAERWSYDDDPAFPVDETKINNLLSLFQSFRAAFSIENPEELSQYGLDDPVCTISVTAQGQTHTLLLGDYSKMDQQRYLSLGNGNVYLAEQDPLEEFDAVLDDLILDDTIPTLGTVQEIAFRGSTQYTILRREDGKSLCAQDVYFTEDGPLDTTLVDNWLTSVQSLSLTEDVNYNADQAALEAYGLDDPELTAAVYGEEGSVTLSLSRNPEEVAAYNQALEQEQTLPTVHCYARVDASRIVYEIPQSTYDKLTAADYNTLRHQKLFPAEFASVTAIDVTLAGERYRLTYTPPEQEDQEGTWRCGDKTFAPYTLRTALCSMAAQEFTADPAQGQEEIRLVLTLDNEDFPTFTLTLYRHNGTTCLAAIDGTPTAYVTRTQTVDLIEAINQIVLDG
;
A
#
# COMPACT_ATOMS: atom_id res chain seq x y z
N MET A 1 54.16 2.75 84.75
CA MET A 1 53.43 3.80 83.99
C MET A 1 52.33 4.36 84.87
N GLY A 2 52.39 5.64 85.17
CA GLY A 2 51.43 6.31 86.05
C GLY A 2 50.03 6.36 85.41
N LYS A 3 48.98 6.43 86.24
CA LYS A 3 47.58 6.43 85.80
C LYS A 3 47.31 7.55 84.77
N ALA A 4 48.03 8.67 84.77
CA ALA A 4 47.94 9.72 83.80
C ALA A 4 48.44 9.33 82.38
N ALA A 5 49.54 8.56 82.30
CA ALA A 5 50.03 8.06 80.99
C ALA A 5 49.07 7.09 80.27
N LYS A 6 48.36 6.24 81.05
CA LYS A 6 47.32 5.40 80.54
C LYS A 6 46.10 6.17 80.00
N LEU A 7 45.78 7.30 80.71
CA LEU A 7 44.66 8.17 80.29
C LEU A 7 44.95 8.87 78.96
N TYR A 8 46.22 9.41 78.84
CA TYR A 8 46.63 10.06 77.58
C TYR A 8 46.73 9.09 76.42
N ALA A 9 47.16 7.80 76.65
CA ALA A 9 47.19 6.78 75.66
C ALA A 9 45.75 6.41 75.21
N LEU A 10 44.78 6.28 76.14
CA LEU A 10 43.37 6.03 75.84
C LEU A 10 42.74 7.22 75.09
N LEU A 11 43.07 8.46 75.48
CA LEU A 11 42.58 9.66 74.74
C LEU A 11 43.13 9.71 73.30
N GLY A 12 44.42 9.36 73.11
CA GLY A 12 45.02 9.27 71.76
C GLY A 12 44.35 8.21 70.88
N VAL A 13 44.07 7.03 71.47
CA VAL A 13 43.31 5.98 70.73
C VAL A 13 41.89 6.44 70.37
N LEU A 14 41.23 7.14 71.32
CA LEU A 14 39.89 7.66 71.06
C LEU A 14 39.87 8.67 69.88
N VAL A 15 40.84 9.58 69.87
CA VAL A 15 40.98 10.61 68.79
C VAL A 15 41.25 9.94 67.46
N VAL A 16 42.08 8.88 67.40
CA VAL A 16 42.34 8.10 66.17
C VAL A 16 41.11 7.38 65.73
N LEU A 17 40.34 6.76 66.63
CA LEU A 17 39.07 6.09 66.34
C LEU A 17 38.01 7.10 65.85
N CYS A 18 37.90 8.25 66.45
CA CYS A 18 36.99 9.29 65.96
C CYS A 18 37.41 9.85 64.60
N ALA A 19 38.70 10.03 64.33
CA ALA A 19 39.21 10.46 63.04
C ALA A 19 38.98 9.35 61.97
N ALA A 20 39.18 8.07 62.32
CA ALA A 20 38.89 6.95 61.44
C ALA A 20 37.37 6.83 61.16
N ALA A 21 36.53 6.95 62.18
CA ALA A 21 35.08 6.96 62.04
C ALA A 21 34.59 8.13 61.17
N PHE A 22 35.15 9.31 61.37
CA PHE A 22 34.85 10.48 60.56
C PHE A 22 35.31 10.31 59.09
N ALA A 23 36.49 9.71 58.85
CA ALA A 23 36.98 9.41 57.51
C ALA A 23 36.14 8.36 56.81
N VAL A 24 35.72 7.31 57.57
CA VAL A 24 34.78 6.29 57.05
C VAL A 24 33.41 6.89 56.77
N SER A 25 32.86 7.71 57.68
CA SER A 25 31.60 8.40 57.48
C SER A 25 31.64 9.35 56.25
N ARG A 26 32.72 10.12 56.08
CA ARG A 26 32.90 10.94 54.87
C ARG A 26 33.15 10.14 53.63
N HIS A 27 33.73 8.96 53.74
CA HIS A 27 33.91 8.07 52.62
C HIS A 27 32.59 7.39 52.23
N GLU A 28 31.73 7.06 53.19
CA GLU A 28 30.38 6.56 52.97
C GLU A 28 29.43 7.60 52.41
N GLU A 29 29.56 8.89 52.86
CA GLU A 29 28.83 10.02 52.29
C GLU A 29 29.21 10.34 50.84
N ARG A 30 30.36 9.85 50.36
CA ARG A 30 30.83 9.99 48.97
C ARG A 30 30.59 8.73 48.13
N LYS A 31 30.09 7.67 48.74
CA LYS A 31 29.72 6.47 47.95
C LYS A 31 28.49 6.78 47.11
N GLU A 32 28.55 6.28 45.92
CA GLU A 32 27.46 6.22 45.00
C GLU A 32 26.21 5.65 45.70
N GLN A 33 25.10 6.39 45.70
CA GLN A 33 23.83 5.99 46.31
C GLN A 33 22.82 5.69 45.20
N ILE A 34 22.48 4.43 45.07
CA ILE A 34 21.42 3.97 44.15
C ILE A 34 20.09 4.02 44.90
N GLN A 35 19.16 4.83 44.44
CA GLN A 35 17.83 5.00 45.01
C GLN A 35 16.76 4.67 43.99
N ALA A 36 15.84 3.75 44.34
CA ALA A 36 14.64 3.54 43.55
C ALA A 36 13.78 4.81 43.64
N THR A 37 13.48 5.40 42.49
CA THR A 37 12.74 6.65 42.48
C THR A 37 11.34 6.50 41.87
N GLY A 38 11.17 5.86 40.70
CA GLY A 38 9.89 5.79 40.01
C GLY A 38 9.25 7.18 39.81
N ALA A 39 10.04 8.25 39.88
CA ALA A 39 9.57 9.62 39.77
C ALA A 39 9.84 10.21 38.38
N ALA A 40 9.07 11.22 38.01
CA ALA A 40 9.40 12.04 36.86
C ALA A 40 10.70 12.84 37.13
N ILE A 41 11.67 12.67 36.25
CA ILE A 41 12.99 13.35 36.34
C ILE A 41 13.09 14.53 35.37
N LEU A 42 12.19 14.56 34.36
CA LEU A 42 12.07 15.65 33.41
C LEU A 42 10.61 15.78 32.99
N GLU A 43 10.07 17.00 32.99
CA GLU A 43 8.72 17.32 32.53
C GLU A 43 8.81 18.55 31.62
N ILE A 44 8.55 18.34 30.32
CA ILE A 44 8.56 19.42 29.30
C ILE A 44 7.19 19.47 28.64
N PRO A 45 6.42 20.56 28.83
CA PRO A 45 5.18 20.77 28.10
C PRO A 45 5.46 20.90 26.60
N THR A 46 4.89 20.03 25.79
CA THR A 46 5.14 19.97 24.34
C THR A 46 4.72 21.25 23.61
N ASP A 47 3.68 21.93 24.07
CA ASP A 47 3.16 23.17 23.46
C ASP A 47 4.20 24.34 23.50
N GLY A 48 5.18 24.27 24.38
CA GLY A 48 6.20 25.29 24.53
C GLY A 48 7.53 24.97 23.84
N VAL A 49 7.63 23.82 23.17
CA VAL A 49 8.88 23.41 22.53
C VAL A 49 9.06 24.15 21.19
N THR A 50 10.27 24.72 21.03
CA THR A 50 10.67 25.48 19.86
C THR A 50 11.77 24.80 19.03
N ASN A 51 12.58 23.93 19.65
CA ASN A 51 13.64 23.19 18.99
C ASN A 51 13.74 21.77 19.56
N LEU A 52 14.00 20.84 18.69
CA LEU A 52 14.33 19.45 18.98
C LEU A 52 15.55 19.08 18.16
N SER A 53 16.60 18.56 18.80
CA SER A 53 17.75 18.00 18.07
C SER A 53 18.30 16.77 18.76
N TRP A 54 18.89 15.88 17.99
CA TRP A 54 19.63 14.76 18.54
C TRP A 54 20.81 14.39 17.64
N VAL A 55 21.77 13.71 18.25
CA VAL A 55 22.93 13.13 17.58
C VAL A 55 23.00 11.68 18.01
N ASN A 56 23.02 10.77 17.05
CA ASN A 56 23.20 9.34 17.24
C ASN A 56 24.21 8.79 16.22
N ASP A 57 24.39 7.48 16.14
CA ASP A 57 25.32 6.84 15.19
C ASP A 57 24.94 7.09 13.72
N SER A 58 23.66 7.37 13.43
CA SER A 58 23.14 7.63 12.08
C SER A 58 23.34 9.07 11.61
N GLY A 59 23.56 10.02 12.53
CA GLY A 59 23.79 11.41 12.18
C GLY A 59 23.39 12.43 13.23
N SER A 60 23.28 13.68 12.79
CA SER A 60 22.83 14.82 13.59
C SER A 60 21.58 15.42 12.95
N PHE A 61 20.51 15.52 13.71
CA PHE A 61 19.21 15.99 13.25
C PHE A 61 18.77 17.18 14.10
N SER A 62 18.32 18.24 13.47
CA SER A 62 17.88 19.47 14.17
C SER A 62 16.63 20.04 13.50
N PHE A 63 15.62 20.31 14.32
CA PHE A 63 14.32 20.81 13.90
C PHE A 63 13.94 22.05 14.71
N THR A 64 13.49 23.08 14.00
CA THR A 64 13.00 24.33 14.59
C THR A 64 11.51 24.49 14.29
N LYS A 65 10.74 24.88 15.31
CA LYS A 65 9.32 25.19 15.20
C LYS A 65 9.07 26.68 15.14
N ALA A 66 8.54 27.16 14.01
CA ALA A 66 7.94 28.47 13.90
C ALA A 66 6.40 28.33 13.91
N GLU A 67 5.73 28.50 12.77
CA GLU A 67 4.33 28.10 12.61
C GLU A 67 4.20 26.58 12.45
N ARG A 68 5.19 25.96 11.81
CA ARG A 68 5.35 24.52 11.58
C ARG A 68 6.77 24.10 11.93
N TRP A 69 6.95 22.80 12.13
CA TRP A 69 8.27 22.21 12.24
C TRP A 69 8.99 22.24 10.88
N SER A 70 10.27 22.56 10.90
CA SER A 70 11.18 22.57 9.75
C SER A 70 12.48 21.88 10.12
N TYR A 71 13.02 21.09 9.20
CA TYR A 71 14.36 20.55 9.31
C TYR A 71 15.38 21.67 9.04
N ASP A 72 16.36 21.86 9.93
CA ASP A 72 17.22 23.04 9.90
C ASP A 72 18.24 22.98 8.74
N ASP A 73 18.70 21.77 8.36
CA ASP A 73 19.66 21.58 7.27
C ASP A 73 19.02 21.67 5.87
N ASP A 74 17.74 21.31 5.74
CA ASP A 74 16.97 21.47 4.51
C ASP A 74 15.52 21.87 4.80
N PRO A 75 15.17 23.15 4.70
CA PRO A 75 13.80 23.63 4.89
C PRO A 75 12.77 23.11 3.85
N ALA A 76 13.23 22.47 2.77
CA ALA A 76 12.34 21.84 1.78
C ALA A 76 11.91 20.42 2.18
N PHE A 77 12.55 19.84 3.21
CA PHE A 77 12.17 18.53 3.75
C PHE A 77 10.74 18.57 4.32
N PRO A 78 9.82 17.71 3.89
CA PRO A 78 8.45 17.69 4.37
C PRO A 78 8.36 16.97 5.73
N VAL A 79 8.45 17.74 6.83
CA VAL A 79 8.42 17.20 8.18
C VAL A 79 7.02 16.71 8.55
N ASP A 80 6.90 15.46 9.02
CA ASP A 80 5.70 14.96 9.69
C ASP A 80 5.66 15.45 11.15
N GLU A 81 4.82 16.46 11.39
CA GLU A 81 4.63 17.03 12.72
C GLU A 81 4.10 16.01 13.74
N THR A 82 3.38 14.99 13.30
CA THR A 82 2.88 13.92 14.18
C THR A 82 4.03 13.08 14.71
N LYS A 83 4.97 12.72 13.84
CA LYS A 83 6.16 11.96 14.21
C LYS A 83 7.04 12.76 15.17
N ILE A 84 7.27 14.07 14.90
CA ILE A 84 7.98 14.96 15.85
C ILE A 84 7.25 15.06 17.19
N ASN A 85 5.93 15.23 17.20
CA ASN A 85 5.16 15.31 18.45
C ASN A 85 5.19 13.99 19.23
N ASN A 86 5.27 12.84 18.55
CA ASN A 86 5.44 11.54 19.20
C ASN A 86 6.79 11.46 19.92
N LEU A 87 7.89 11.88 19.28
CA LEU A 87 9.20 11.97 19.94
C LEU A 87 9.14 12.87 21.18
N LEU A 88 8.50 14.03 21.08
CA LEU A 88 8.35 14.98 22.19
C LEU A 88 7.45 14.45 23.31
N SER A 89 6.52 13.56 23.04
CA SER A 89 5.60 13.00 24.04
C SER A 89 6.33 12.27 25.16
N LEU A 90 7.50 11.70 24.88
CA LEU A 90 8.37 11.04 25.84
C LEU A 90 8.75 11.99 26.99
N PHE A 91 8.91 13.29 26.72
CA PHE A 91 9.36 14.27 27.70
C PHE A 91 8.24 14.92 28.50
N GLN A 92 6.97 14.64 28.20
CA GLN A 92 5.84 15.18 28.99
C GLN A 92 5.89 14.72 30.46
N SER A 93 6.36 13.48 30.71
CA SER A 93 6.58 12.94 32.04
C SER A 93 7.64 11.85 31.98
N PHE A 94 8.88 12.23 31.73
CA PHE A 94 9.97 11.29 31.61
C PHE A 94 10.42 10.78 32.97
N ARG A 95 10.40 9.46 33.16
CA ARG A 95 10.55 8.80 34.44
C ARG A 95 11.83 7.98 34.52
N ALA A 96 12.40 7.89 35.69
CA ALA A 96 13.51 7.00 36.00
C ALA A 96 13.09 6.00 37.08
N ALA A 97 13.46 4.72 36.86
CA ALA A 97 13.29 3.67 37.85
C ALA A 97 14.28 3.85 39.02
N PHE A 98 15.51 4.25 38.68
CA PHE A 98 16.58 4.46 39.68
C PHE A 98 17.30 5.76 39.41
N SER A 99 17.79 6.37 40.48
CA SER A 99 18.71 7.52 40.51
C SER A 99 19.99 7.10 41.21
N ILE A 100 21.13 7.43 40.59
CA ILE A 100 22.47 7.23 41.12
C ILE A 100 23.04 8.60 41.45
N GLU A 101 23.11 8.90 42.72
CA GLU A 101 23.69 10.15 43.24
C GLU A 101 25.19 10.02 43.41
N ASN A 102 25.92 11.09 43.09
CA ASN A 102 27.38 11.15 43.21
C ASN A 102 28.09 9.98 42.48
N PRO A 103 27.84 9.77 41.18
CA PRO A 103 28.53 8.72 40.43
C PRO A 103 30.05 8.93 40.49
N GLU A 104 30.81 7.84 40.61
CA GLU A 104 32.28 7.93 40.72
C GLU A 104 32.88 8.35 39.39
N GLU A 105 32.53 7.69 38.28
CA GLU A 105 32.98 7.99 36.94
C GLU A 105 31.81 7.80 35.95
N LEU A 106 31.59 8.76 35.05
CA LEU A 106 30.53 8.70 34.04
C LEU A 106 30.80 7.63 32.94
N SER A 107 32.07 7.31 32.75
CA SER A 107 32.51 6.25 31.80
C SER A 107 31.99 4.87 32.14
N GLN A 108 31.67 4.58 33.42
CA GLN A 108 31.07 3.30 33.85
C GLN A 108 29.66 3.10 33.30
N TYR A 109 29.01 4.20 32.84
CA TYR A 109 27.65 4.22 32.34
C TYR A 109 27.59 4.57 30.82
N GLY A 110 28.77 4.67 30.15
CA GLY A 110 28.86 5.12 28.76
C GLY A 110 28.49 6.58 28.52
N LEU A 111 28.55 7.43 29.57
CA LEU A 111 28.08 8.82 29.52
C LEU A 111 29.23 9.85 29.24
N ASP A 112 30.46 9.39 29.13
CA ASP A 112 31.59 10.15 28.59
C ASP A 112 31.67 10.12 27.06
N ASP A 113 31.07 9.07 26.43
CA ASP A 113 30.87 8.96 24.99
C ASP A 113 29.43 8.44 24.75
N PRO A 114 28.42 9.32 24.88
CA PRO A 114 27.02 8.89 24.84
C PRO A 114 26.60 8.39 23.45
N VAL A 115 25.84 7.27 23.40
CA VAL A 115 25.30 6.69 22.16
C VAL A 115 24.27 7.59 21.48
N CYS A 116 23.63 8.46 22.25
CA CYS A 116 22.75 9.50 21.72
C CYS A 116 22.74 10.72 22.65
N THR A 117 22.72 11.90 22.05
CA THR A 117 22.55 13.17 22.79
C THR A 117 21.30 13.85 22.24
N ILE A 118 20.31 14.08 23.12
CA ILE A 118 19.03 14.70 22.75
C ILE A 118 18.97 16.08 23.41
N SER A 119 18.57 17.09 22.65
CA SER A 119 18.38 18.47 23.18
C SER A 119 16.96 18.95 22.80
N VAL A 120 16.23 19.41 23.83
CA VAL A 120 14.88 19.97 23.70
C VAL A 120 14.87 21.37 24.24
N THR A 121 14.51 22.36 23.44
CA THR A 121 14.37 23.76 23.89
C THR A 121 12.89 24.10 24.04
N ALA A 122 12.51 24.43 25.26
CA ALA A 122 11.14 24.82 25.57
C ALA A 122 11.17 26.11 26.45
N GLN A 123 10.31 27.07 26.14
CA GLN A 123 10.19 28.34 26.89
C GLN A 123 11.53 29.08 27.04
N GLY A 124 12.45 28.94 26.09
CA GLY A 124 13.79 29.55 26.09
C GLY A 124 14.83 28.81 26.96
N GLN A 125 14.49 27.65 27.51
CA GLN A 125 15.40 26.79 28.24
C GLN A 125 15.71 25.53 27.47
N THR A 126 16.98 25.18 27.31
CA THR A 126 17.42 23.94 26.68
C THR A 126 17.68 22.86 27.72
N HIS A 127 17.05 21.72 27.54
CA HIS A 127 17.25 20.48 28.29
C HIS A 127 18.04 19.51 27.43
N THR A 128 19.13 18.98 27.97
CA THR A 128 19.98 18.02 27.26
C THR A 128 19.98 16.71 28.02
N LEU A 129 19.73 15.60 27.28
CA LEU A 129 19.82 14.24 27.78
C LEU A 129 20.99 13.55 27.07
N LEU A 130 21.87 12.96 27.85
CA LEU A 130 22.95 12.10 27.37
C LEU A 130 22.52 10.65 27.60
N LEU A 131 22.44 9.84 26.57
CA LEU A 131 22.11 8.43 26.66
C LEU A 131 23.38 7.60 26.62
N GLY A 132 23.63 6.83 27.67
CA GLY A 132 24.80 5.97 27.82
C GLY A 132 24.47 4.50 27.50
N ASP A 133 25.19 3.60 28.19
CA ASP A 133 25.08 2.16 28.01
C ASP A 133 23.71 1.59 28.42
N TYR A 134 23.33 0.49 27.81
CA TYR A 134 22.15 -0.28 28.19
C TYR A 134 22.50 -1.37 29.22
N SER A 135 21.91 -1.29 30.41
CA SER A 135 22.04 -2.31 31.45
C SER A 135 21.23 -3.57 31.07
N LYS A 136 21.92 -4.64 30.68
CA LYS A 136 21.27 -5.93 30.38
C LYS A 136 20.64 -6.58 31.61
N MET A 137 21.12 -6.24 32.81
CA MET A 137 20.62 -6.78 34.06
C MET A 137 19.28 -6.13 34.44
N ASP A 138 19.19 -4.82 34.32
CA ASP A 138 18.01 -4.05 34.69
C ASP A 138 17.05 -3.86 33.49
N GLN A 139 17.51 -4.15 32.26
CA GLN A 139 16.79 -3.91 31.00
C GLN A 139 16.43 -2.43 30.84
N GLN A 140 17.35 -1.55 31.20
CA GLN A 140 17.17 -0.10 31.20
C GLN A 140 18.45 0.60 30.73
N ARG A 141 18.31 1.80 30.18
CA ARG A 141 19.44 2.62 29.74
C ARG A 141 19.85 3.61 30.81
N TYR A 142 21.17 3.76 30.95
CA TYR A 142 21.74 4.86 31.74
C TYR A 142 21.61 6.19 30.98
N LEU A 143 21.28 7.24 31.70
CA LEU A 143 21.20 8.58 31.13
C LEU A 143 21.64 9.65 32.16
N SER A 144 21.97 10.82 31.63
CA SER A 144 22.26 12.02 32.45
C SER A 144 21.50 13.23 31.89
N LEU A 145 21.03 14.07 32.81
CA LEU A 145 20.43 15.37 32.52
C LEU A 145 21.42 16.55 32.75
N GLY A 146 22.72 16.26 32.95
CA GLY A 146 23.74 17.27 33.26
C GLY A 146 23.65 17.85 34.65
N ASN A 147 22.83 17.30 35.55
CA ASN A 147 22.63 17.76 36.92
C ASN A 147 23.54 17.06 37.95
N GLY A 148 24.51 16.26 37.48
CA GLY A 148 25.46 15.55 38.31
C GLY A 148 24.99 14.14 38.75
N ASN A 149 23.78 13.73 38.39
CA ASN A 149 23.25 12.41 38.66
C ASN A 149 23.22 11.58 37.41
N VAL A 150 23.21 10.26 37.58
CA VAL A 150 22.92 9.26 36.54
C VAL A 150 21.57 8.61 36.86
N TYR A 151 20.80 8.31 35.84
CA TYR A 151 19.49 7.73 35.97
C TYR A 151 19.39 6.43 35.13
N LEU A 152 18.55 5.52 35.56
CA LEU A 152 18.09 4.41 34.72
C LEU A 152 16.67 4.73 34.25
N ALA A 153 16.48 4.89 32.95
CA ALA A 153 15.19 5.21 32.36
C ALA A 153 14.16 4.09 32.54
N GLU A 154 12.90 4.39 32.88
CA GLU A 154 11.83 3.40 32.87
C GLU A 154 11.52 2.96 31.41
N GLN A 155 11.60 3.85 30.43
CA GLN A 155 11.50 3.61 29.01
C GLN A 155 12.79 4.04 28.33
N ASP A 156 13.36 3.21 27.44
CA ASP A 156 14.59 3.57 26.73
C ASP A 156 14.32 4.62 25.66
N PRO A 157 14.86 5.86 25.83
CA PRO A 157 14.63 6.90 24.83
C PRO A 157 15.24 6.59 23.46
N LEU A 158 16.23 5.70 23.39
CA LEU A 158 16.87 5.37 22.13
C LEU A 158 15.93 4.59 21.19
N GLU A 159 14.93 3.88 21.74
CA GLU A 159 13.91 3.21 20.90
C GLU A 159 13.19 4.18 19.97
N GLU A 160 13.04 5.45 20.38
CA GLU A 160 12.42 6.51 19.59
C GLU A 160 13.45 7.38 18.86
N PHE A 161 14.62 7.64 19.49
CA PHE A 161 15.66 8.54 18.97
C PHE A 161 16.79 7.85 18.19
N ASP A 162 16.64 6.56 17.87
CA ASP A 162 17.43 5.89 16.83
C ASP A 162 16.90 6.18 15.40
N ALA A 163 15.90 7.05 15.33
CA ALA A 163 15.25 7.49 14.10
C ALA A 163 16.24 8.19 13.16
N VAL A 164 16.11 7.94 11.88
CA VAL A 164 16.78 8.62 10.77
C VAL A 164 15.85 9.66 10.15
N LEU A 165 16.37 10.47 9.23
CA LEU A 165 15.59 11.55 8.61
C LEU A 165 14.36 11.02 7.85
N ASP A 166 14.52 9.91 7.13
CA ASP A 166 13.45 9.29 6.33
C ASP A 166 12.27 8.82 7.21
N ASP A 167 12.52 8.47 8.49
CA ASP A 167 11.45 8.14 9.44
C ASP A 167 10.52 9.31 9.74
N LEU A 168 10.96 10.56 9.46
CA LEU A 168 10.26 11.80 9.81
C LEU A 168 9.60 12.51 8.62
N ILE A 169 9.65 11.91 7.44
CA ILE A 169 9.01 12.47 6.24
C ILE A 169 7.48 12.40 6.36
N LEU A 170 6.83 13.45 5.90
CA LEU A 170 5.38 13.48 5.68
C LEU A 170 5.09 12.94 4.29
N ASP A 171 4.79 11.66 4.21
CA ASP A 171 4.42 11.00 2.97
C ASP A 171 3.11 11.53 2.39
N ASP A 172 3.00 11.48 1.06
CA ASP A 172 1.72 11.68 0.38
C ASP A 172 0.76 10.53 0.70
N THR A 173 -0.52 10.82 0.66
CA THR A 173 -1.57 9.83 0.89
C THR A 173 -2.60 9.87 -0.22
N ILE A 174 -3.13 8.71 -0.59
CA ILE A 174 -4.28 8.64 -1.46
C ILE A 174 -5.53 8.99 -0.65
N PRO A 175 -6.27 10.05 -1.02
CA PRO A 175 -7.45 10.45 -0.27
C PRO A 175 -8.58 9.43 -0.41
N THR A 176 -9.52 9.45 0.54
CA THR A 176 -10.79 8.73 0.36
C THR A 176 -11.53 9.31 -0.83
N LEU A 177 -11.89 8.45 -1.79
CA LEU A 177 -12.52 8.89 -3.04
C LEU A 177 -14.05 8.84 -2.97
N GLY A 178 -14.63 8.02 -2.08
CA GLY A 178 -16.06 7.73 -2.09
C GLY A 178 -16.46 7.03 -3.39
N THR A 179 -17.65 7.34 -3.90
CA THR A 179 -18.10 6.82 -5.19
C THR A 179 -17.35 7.52 -6.32
N VAL A 180 -16.58 6.76 -7.10
CA VAL A 180 -15.82 7.32 -8.24
C VAL A 180 -16.75 7.60 -9.40
N GLN A 181 -16.70 8.82 -9.93
CA GLN A 181 -17.53 9.30 -11.02
C GLN A 181 -16.80 9.30 -12.36
N GLU A 182 -15.50 9.56 -12.34
CA GLU A 182 -14.67 9.65 -13.55
C GLU A 182 -13.25 9.15 -13.27
N ILE A 183 -12.68 8.45 -14.25
CA ILE A 183 -11.25 8.09 -14.30
C ILE A 183 -10.73 8.51 -15.68
N ALA A 184 -9.80 9.46 -15.73
CA ALA A 184 -9.17 9.91 -16.96
C ALA A 184 -7.75 9.38 -17.07
N PHE A 185 -7.49 8.57 -18.08
CA PHE A 185 -6.17 8.01 -18.39
C PHE A 185 -5.50 8.83 -19.49
N ARG A 186 -4.20 9.10 -19.30
CA ARG A 186 -3.31 9.73 -20.28
C ARG A 186 -1.96 9.02 -20.27
N GLY A 187 -1.32 8.91 -21.42
CA GLY A 187 -0.03 8.24 -21.59
C GLY A 187 0.00 7.54 -22.95
N SER A 188 0.41 6.28 -22.98
CA SER A 188 0.43 5.45 -24.20
C SER A 188 -0.97 5.29 -24.81
N THR A 189 -2.03 5.34 -24.00
CA THR A 189 -3.44 5.39 -24.41
C THR A 189 -4.14 6.54 -23.69
N GLN A 190 -5.10 7.17 -24.37
CA GLN A 190 -5.91 8.23 -23.77
C GLN A 190 -7.37 7.86 -23.86
N TYR A 191 -8.04 7.68 -22.72
CA TYR A 191 -9.46 7.39 -22.63
C TYR A 191 -10.00 7.79 -21.26
N THR A 192 -11.33 7.86 -21.17
CA THR A 192 -12.01 8.23 -19.93
C THR A 192 -13.08 7.18 -19.60
N ILE A 193 -13.11 6.76 -18.35
CA ILE A 193 -14.17 5.93 -17.78
C ILE A 193 -15.11 6.87 -17.04
N LEU A 194 -16.40 6.75 -17.31
CA LEU A 194 -17.46 7.52 -16.65
C LEU A 194 -18.42 6.57 -15.93
N ARG A 195 -18.81 6.92 -14.72
CA ARG A 195 -19.92 6.26 -14.04
C ARG A 195 -21.23 6.77 -14.61
N ARG A 196 -22.12 5.86 -15.00
CA ARG A 196 -23.45 6.16 -15.55
C ARG A 196 -24.49 5.23 -14.93
N GLU A 197 -25.39 5.77 -14.15
CA GLU A 197 -26.48 4.99 -13.55
C GLU A 197 -27.59 4.64 -14.58
N ASP A 198 -27.72 5.43 -15.63
CA ASP A 198 -28.63 5.22 -16.75
C ASP A 198 -27.98 4.50 -17.94
N GLY A 199 -26.77 4.01 -17.76
CA GLY A 199 -26.00 3.29 -18.77
C GLY A 199 -26.67 1.95 -19.12
N LYS A 200 -26.64 1.58 -20.41
CA LYS A 200 -27.22 0.34 -20.89
C LYS A 200 -26.12 -0.70 -21.14
N SER A 201 -26.25 -1.84 -20.47
CA SER A 201 -25.37 -2.99 -20.65
C SER A 201 -26.15 -4.29 -20.57
N LEU A 202 -25.60 -5.35 -21.18
CA LEU A 202 -26.09 -6.71 -21.01
C LEU A 202 -25.97 -7.18 -19.56
N CYS A 203 -24.97 -6.70 -18.82
CA CYS A 203 -24.83 -6.92 -17.39
C CYS A 203 -25.50 -5.77 -16.64
N ALA A 204 -26.59 -6.04 -15.94
CA ALA A 204 -27.32 -5.02 -15.20
C ALA A 204 -26.55 -4.36 -14.06
N GLN A 205 -25.41 -4.93 -13.69
CA GLN A 205 -24.55 -4.41 -12.62
C GLN A 205 -23.50 -3.42 -13.14
N ASP A 206 -23.38 -3.24 -14.45
CA ASP A 206 -22.40 -2.32 -15.03
C ASP A 206 -22.81 -0.88 -14.80
N VAL A 207 -21.89 -0.14 -14.18
CA VAL A 207 -22.05 1.30 -13.93
C VAL A 207 -20.93 2.12 -14.55
N TYR A 208 -19.85 1.49 -15.04
CA TYR A 208 -18.72 2.17 -15.68
C TYR A 208 -18.73 1.96 -17.19
N PHE A 209 -18.48 3.04 -17.92
CA PHE A 209 -18.55 3.08 -19.37
C PHE A 209 -17.42 3.90 -19.96
N THR A 210 -16.94 3.50 -21.14
CA THR A 210 -16.11 4.30 -22.02
C THR A 210 -16.90 4.68 -23.28
N GLU A 211 -16.26 5.38 -24.21
CA GLU A 211 -16.85 5.60 -25.55
C GLU A 211 -17.05 4.29 -26.33
N ASP A 212 -16.21 3.27 -26.08
CA ASP A 212 -16.24 1.98 -26.74
C ASP A 212 -17.32 1.03 -26.16
N GLY A 213 -17.87 1.34 -24.99
CA GLY A 213 -18.94 0.56 -24.38
C GLY A 213 -18.80 0.34 -22.87
N PRO A 214 -19.60 -0.58 -22.31
CA PRO A 214 -19.59 -0.92 -20.89
C PRO A 214 -18.32 -1.63 -20.47
N LEU A 215 -17.94 -1.41 -19.22
CA LEU A 215 -16.85 -2.10 -18.55
C LEU A 215 -17.41 -3.04 -17.47
N ASP A 216 -16.64 -4.06 -17.13
CA ASP A 216 -16.91 -4.90 -15.96
C ASP A 216 -16.65 -4.09 -14.68
N THR A 217 -17.73 -3.71 -14.00
CA THR A 217 -17.66 -2.93 -12.77
C THR A 217 -16.72 -3.54 -11.74
N THR A 218 -16.69 -4.87 -11.63
CA THR A 218 -15.80 -5.58 -10.71
C THR A 218 -14.32 -5.36 -11.06
N LEU A 219 -13.97 -5.36 -12.35
CA LEU A 219 -12.60 -5.14 -12.80
C LEU A 219 -12.15 -3.69 -12.56
N VAL A 220 -13.06 -2.73 -12.80
CA VAL A 220 -12.80 -1.31 -12.49
C VAL A 220 -12.63 -1.10 -10.99
N ASP A 221 -13.51 -1.66 -10.16
CA ASP A 221 -13.43 -1.56 -8.70
C ASP A 221 -12.15 -2.22 -8.15
N ASN A 222 -11.70 -3.33 -8.74
CA ASN A 222 -10.42 -3.96 -8.39
C ASN A 222 -9.22 -3.08 -8.74
N TRP A 223 -9.27 -2.38 -9.87
CA TRP A 223 -8.25 -1.41 -10.23
C TRP A 223 -8.25 -0.22 -9.27
N LEU A 224 -9.41 0.34 -8.96
CA LEU A 224 -9.57 1.42 -7.97
C LEU A 224 -9.05 1.02 -6.59
N THR A 225 -9.33 -0.21 -6.16
CA THR A 225 -8.77 -0.77 -4.91
C THR A 225 -7.24 -0.79 -4.95
N SER A 226 -6.63 -1.07 -6.12
CA SER A 226 -5.18 -1.05 -6.27
C SER A 226 -4.61 0.35 -6.15
N VAL A 227 -5.32 1.37 -6.66
CA VAL A 227 -4.95 2.78 -6.47
C VAL A 227 -5.05 3.16 -4.99
N GLN A 228 -6.16 2.87 -4.33
CA GLN A 228 -6.40 3.24 -2.92
C GLN A 228 -5.46 2.54 -1.95
N SER A 229 -4.97 1.34 -2.29
CA SER A 229 -4.04 0.56 -1.48
C SER A 229 -2.57 0.78 -1.84
N LEU A 230 -2.27 1.75 -2.70
CA LEU A 230 -0.89 2.07 -3.08
C LEU A 230 -0.10 2.52 -1.85
N SER A 231 0.99 1.82 -1.55
CA SER A 231 1.94 2.22 -0.51
C SER A 231 2.87 3.29 -1.04
N LEU A 232 2.94 4.42 -0.35
CA LEU A 232 3.77 5.58 -0.66
C LEU A 232 4.71 5.83 0.52
N THR A 233 5.61 4.86 0.80
CA THR A 233 6.51 4.87 1.96
C THR A 233 7.98 4.76 1.59
N GLU A 234 8.29 4.42 0.32
CA GLU A 234 9.65 4.27 -0.18
C GLU A 234 9.96 5.49 -1.06
N ASP A 235 10.15 6.64 -0.45
CA ASP A 235 10.53 7.84 -1.20
C ASP A 235 12.00 7.76 -1.64
N VAL A 236 12.24 8.07 -2.93
CA VAL A 236 13.58 8.15 -3.51
C VAL A 236 14.04 9.58 -3.71
N ASN A 237 13.12 10.52 -3.60
CA ASN A 237 13.40 11.95 -3.64
C ASN A 237 12.21 12.73 -3.08
N TYR A 238 12.39 13.39 -1.95
CA TYR A 238 11.34 14.18 -1.31
C TYR A 238 11.18 15.60 -1.88
N ASN A 239 12.07 16.04 -2.75
CA ASN A 239 12.09 17.41 -3.29
C ASN A 239 12.53 17.43 -4.75
N ALA A 240 11.94 16.57 -5.59
CA ALA A 240 12.28 16.46 -7.00
C ALA A 240 12.03 17.79 -7.73
N ASP A 241 13.07 18.30 -8.39
CA ASP A 241 12.99 19.38 -9.36
C ASP A 241 12.71 18.82 -10.77
N GLN A 242 12.61 19.69 -11.75
CA GLN A 242 12.31 19.28 -13.12
C GLN A 242 13.34 18.29 -13.68
N ALA A 243 14.63 18.47 -13.39
CA ALA A 243 15.67 17.57 -13.89
C ALA A 243 15.60 16.20 -13.23
N ALA A 244 15.24 16.16 -11.93
CA ALA A 244 14.99 14.90 -11.22
C ALA A 244 13.75 14.19 -11.79
N LEU A 245 12.66 14.91 -12.05
CA LEU A 245 11.46 14.32 -12.68
C LEU A 245 11.77 13.73 -14.06
N GLU A 246 12.60 14.39 -14.88
CA GLU A 246 13.09 13.86 -16.17
C GLU A 246 13.88 12.56 -15.96
N ALA A 247 14.75 12.50 -14.95
CA ALA A 247 15.54 11.30 -14.66
C ALA A 247 14.68 10.09 -14.20
N TYR A 248 13.56 10.36 -13.52
CA TYR A 248 12.58 9.33 -13.13
C TYR A 248 11.53 9.05 -14.23
N GLY A 249 11.52 9.80 -15.34
CA GLY A 249 10.53 9.69 -16.41
C GLY A 249 9.15 10.27 -16.04
N LEU A 250 9.07 11.05 -14.96
CA LEU A 250 7.81 11.60 -14.42
C LEU A 250 7.50 13.02 -14.92
N ASP A 251 8.32 13.60 -15.78
CA ASP A 251 8.03 14.83 -16.54
C ASP A 251 7.08 14.57 -17.72
N ASP A 252 7.19 13.37 -18.33
CA ASP A 252 6.27 12.83 -19.35
C ASP A 252 5.96 11.37 -19.00
N PRO A 253 5.09 11.13 -18.00
CA PRO A 253 4.89 9.79 -17.43
C PRO A 253 4.25 8.82 -18.42
N GLU A 254 4.65 7.54 -18.34
CA GLU A 254 4.09 6.47 -19.17
C GLU A 254 2.58 6.30 -18.95
N LEU A 255 2.10 6.59 -17.73
CA LEU A 255 0.68 6.66 -17.40
C LEU A 255 0.40 7.78 -16.41
N THR A 256 -0.62 8.57 -16.71
CA THR A 256 -1.30 9.44 -15.74
C THR A 256 -2.74 8.98 -15.60
N ALA A 257 -3.18 8.70 -14.38
CA ALA A 257 -4.56 8.36 -14.06
C ALA A 257 -5.12 9.40 -13.09
N ALA A 258 -6.05 10.23 -13.55
CA ALA A 258 -6.79 11.17 -12.71
C ALA A 258 -8.12 10.55 -12.32
N VAL A 259 -8.33 10.35 -11.03
CA VAL A 259 -9.53 9.71 -10.46
C VAL A 259 -10.33 10.76 -9.70
N TYR A 260 -11.60 10.91 -10.05
CA TYR A 260 -12.51 11.87 -9.45
C TYR A 260 -13.66 11.13 -8.75
N GLY A 261 -13.70 11.23 -7.45
CA GLY A 261 -14.74 10.68 -6.61
C GLY A 261 -15.58 11.75 -5.92
N GLU A 262 -16.64 11.34 -5.22
CA GLU A 262 -17.55 12.25 -4.50
C GLU A 262 -16.89 12.90 -3.29
N GLU A 263 -15.92 12.23 -2.65
CA GLU A 263 -15.28 12.69 -1.42
C GLU A 263 -13.87 13.28 -1.68
N GLY A 264 -13.27 12.98 -2.82
CA GLY A 264 -11.93 13.45 -3.15
C GLY A 264 -11.52 13.11 -4.57
N SER A 265 -10.35 13.60 -4.96
CA SER A 265 -9.72 13.28 -6.23
C SER A 265 -8.22 13.08 -6.06
N VAL A 266 -7.62 12.32 -6.95
CA VAL A 266 -6.19 12.09 -6.99
C VAL A 266 -5.72 11.93 -8.43
N THR A 267 -4.54 12.45 -8.73
CA THR A 267 -3.84 12.19 -9.99
C THR A 267 -2.58 11.38 -9.69
N LEU A 268 -2.52 10.19 -10.22
CA LEU A 268 -1.37 9.30 -10.10
C LEU A 268 -0.58 9.32 -11.41
N SER A 269 0.70 9.66 -11.33
CA SER A 269 1.66 9.58 -12.43
C SER A 269 2.62 8.42 -12.20
N LEU A 270 2.77 7.55 -13.20
CA LEU A 270 3.59 6.34 -13.13
C LEU A 270 4.57 6.31 -14.29
N SER A 271 5.80 5.96 -14.01
CA SER A 271 6.84 5.77 -15.02
C SER A 271 7.88 4.76 -14.57
N ARG A 272 8.70 4.32 -15.51
CA ARG A 272 9.91 3.54 -15.27
C ARG A 272 11.12 4.41 -15.54
N ASN A 273 12.25 4.06 -14.94
CA ASN A 273 13.50 4.75 -15.21
C ASN A 273 13.84 4.69 -16.72
N PRO A 274 13.91 5.82 -17.44
CA PRO A 274 14.08 5.81 -18.90
C PRO A 274 15.41 5.21 -19.34
N GLU A 275 16.51 5.43 -18.59
CA GLU A 275 17.83 4.89 -18.92
C GLU A 275 17.86 3.38 -18.73
N GLU A 276 17.24 2.88 -17.66
CA GLU A 276 17.14 1.45 -17.37
C GLU A 276 16.24 0.73 -18.38
N VAL A 277 15.12 1.34 -18.79
CA VAL A 277 14.28 0.82 -19.88
C VAL A 277 15.07 0.73 -21.19
N ALA A 278 15.88 1.73 -21.51
CA ALA A 278 16.73 1.69 -22.71
C ALA A 278 17.78 0.56 -22.61
N ALA A 279 18.42 0.41 -21.45
CA ALA A 279 19.38 -0.66 -21.20
C ALA A 279 18.73 -2.06 -21.25
N TYR A 280 17.53 -2.19 -20.69
CA TYR A 280 16.74 -3.43 -20.73
C TYR A 280 16.42 -3.83 -22.19
N ASN A 281 15.91 -2.90 -23.00
CA ASN A 281 15.60 -3.17 -24.40
C ASN A 281 16.84 -3.56 -25.21
N GLN A 282 17.98 -2.90 -24.95
CA GLN A 282 19.24 -3.26 -25.58
C GLN A 282 19.71 -4.67 -25.18
N ALA A 283 19.61 -5.03 -23.91
CA ALA A 283 19.96 -6.36 -23.41
C ALA A 283 19.04 -7.45 -24.01
N LEU A 284 17.74 -7.14 -24.15
CA LEU A 284 16.76 -8.04 -24.79
C LEU A 284 17.12 -8.32 -26.25
N GLU A 285 17.45 -7.28 -27.03
CA GLU A 285 17.88 -7.42 -28.43
C GLU A 285 19.17 -8.23 -28.59
N GLN A 286 20.06 -8.17 -27.59
CA GLN A 286 21.35 -8.86 -27.57
C GLN A 286 21.31 -10.24 -26.90
N GLU A 287 20.13 -10.71 -26.47
CA GLU A 287 19.93 -11.96 -25.73
C GLU A 287 20.83 -12.06 -24.48
N GLN A 288 21.04 -10.93 -23.79
CA GLN A 288 21.83 -10.84 -22.57
C GLN A 288 20.95 -10.98 -21.32
N THR A 289 21.58 -11.04 -20.15
CA THR A 289 20.86 -10.98 -18.86
C THR A 289 20.17 -9.62 -18.73
N LEU A 290 18.86 -9.65 -18.49
CA LEU A 290 18.04 -8.44 -18.40
C LEU A 290 18.34 -7.71 -17.09
N PRO A 291 18.64 -6.40 -17.13
CA PRO A 291 18.80 -5.59 -15.93
C PRO A 291 17.44 -5.35 -15.23
N THR A 292 17.50 -4.99 -13.96
CA THR A 292 16.32 -4.50 -13.23
C THR A 292 15.91 -3.14 -13.77
N VAL A 293 14.61 -2.89 -13.81
CA VAL A 293 14.02 -1.59 -14.15
C VAL A 293 13.21 -1.11 -12.96
N HIS A 294 13.57 0.05 -12.39
CA HIS A 294 12.86 0.65 -11.28
C HIS A 294 11.63 1.40 -11.77
N CYS A 295 10.56 1.32 -10.98
CA CYS A 295 9.26 1.92 -11.26
C CYS A 295 8.97 3.00 -10.24
N TYR A 296 8.44 4.13 -10.70
CA TYR A 296 8.21 5.30 -9.88
C TYR A 296 6.78 5.76 -9.94
N ALA A 297 6.32 6.32 -8.82
CA ALA A 297 5.01 6.94 -8.68
C ALA A 297 5.15 8.37 -8.14
N ARG A 298 4.23 9.23 -8.57
CA ARG A 298 4.05 10.57 -8.05
C ARG A 298 2.57 10.87 -7.92
N VAL A 299 2.18 11.53 -6.84
CA VAL A 299 0.79 11.89 -6.54
C VAL A 299 0.58 13.37 -6.75
N ASP A 300 -0.44 13.73 -7.52
CA ASP A 300 -0.82 15.11 -7.82
C ASP A 300 0.38 15.97 -8.29
N ALA A 301 0.55 17.14 -7.70
CA ALA A 301 1.69 18.02 -7.94
C ALA A 301 2.77 17.91 -6.86
N SER A 302 2.79 16.82 -6.09
CA SER A 302 3.80 16.58 -5.07
C SER A 302 5.21 16.62 -5.65
N ARG A 303 6.19 16.98 -4.84
CA ARG A 303 7.61 16.91 -5.19
C ARG A 303 8.26 15.62 -4.71
N ILE A 304 7.50 14.77 -4.03
CA ILE A 304 7.99 13.46 -3.57
C ILE A 304 7.82 12.45 -4.71
N VAL A 305 8.87 11.70 -4.96
CA VAL A 305 8.88 10.57 -5.90
C VAL A 305 9.07 9.30 -5.09
N TYR A 306 8.19 8.35 -5.31
CA TYR A 306 8.20 7.05 -4.64
C TYR A 306 8.66 5.96 -5.59
N GLU A 307 9.47 5.05 -5.11
CA GLU A 307 9.71 3.78 -5.79
C GLU A 307 8.56 2.82 -5.47
N ILE A 308 8.05 2.15 -6.49
CA ILE A 308 6.98 1.17 -6.34
C ILE A 308 7.39 -0.18 -6.92
N PRO A 309 6.90 -1.31 -6.37
CA PRO A 309 7.17 -2.62 -6.93
C PRO A 309 6.71 -2.73 -8.39
N GLN A 310 7.51 -3.41 -9.24
CA GLN A 310 7.17 -3.69 -10.64
C GLN A 310 5.76 -4.28 -10.80
N SER A 311 5.38 -5.22 -9.92
CA SER A 311 4.06 -5.85 -9.96
C SER A 311 2.90 -4.87 -9.73
N THR A 312 3.13 -3.83 -8.92
CA THR A 312 2.16 -2.74 -8.69
C THR A 312 2.08 -1.84 -9.92
N TYR A 313 3.24 -1.46 -10.47
CA TYR A 313 3.31 -0.71 -11.71
C TYR A 313 2.58 -1.42 -12.85
N ASP A 314 2.90 -2.70 -13.10
CA ASP A 314 2.28 -3.51 -14.16
C ASP A 314 0.76 -3.59 -13.99
N LYS A 315 0.28 -3.79 -12.76
CA LYS A 315 -1.15 -3.85 -12.46
C LYS A 315 -1.89 -2.54 -12.73
N LEU A 316 -1.28 -1.41 -12.39
CA LEU A 316 -1.90 -0.09 -12.58
C LEU A 316 -1.84 0.35 -14.04
N THR A 317 -0.75 0.06 -14.74
CA THR A 317 -0.55 0.44 -16.15
C THR A 317 -1.24 -0.49 -17.15
N ALA A 318 -1.62 -1.72 -16.74
CA ALA A 318 -2.37 -2.65 -17.58
C ALA A 318 -3.82 -2.22 -17.83
N ALA A 319 -4.31 -1.17 -17.16
CA ALA A 319 -5.67 -0.69 -17.34
C ALA A 319 -5.87 -0.13 -18.76
N ASP A 320 -6.64 -0.82 -19.58
CA ASP A 320 -7.14 -0.40 -20.88
C ASP A 320 -8.57 -0.94 -21.09
N TYR A 321 -9.20 -0.58 -22.21
CA TYR A 321 -10.55 -1.05 -22.49
C TYR A 321 -10.65 -2.58 -22.52
N ASN A 322 -9.67 -3.28 -23.10
CA ASN A 322 -9.68 -4.72 -23.23
C ASN A 322 -9.45 -5.46 -21.90
N THR A 323 -8.66 -4.87 -21.00
CA THR A 323 -8.42 -5.45 -19.67
C THR A 323 -9.56 -5.18 -18.70
N LEU A 324 -10.31 -4.09 -18.88
CA LEU A 324 -11.39 -3.67 -17.98
C LEU A 324 -12.79 -4.02 -18.48
N ARG A 325 -12.96 -4.40 -19.76
CA ARG A 325 -14.24 -4.91 -20.29
C ARG A 325 -14.51 -6.33 -19.83
N HIS A 326 -15.75 -6.78 -19.95
CA HIS A 326 -16.12 -8.16 -19.66
C HIS A 326 -15.26 -9.15 -20.46
N GLN A 327 -14.58 -10.03 -19.75
CA GLN A 327 -13.82 -11.13 -20.36
C GLN A 327 -14.75 -12.25 -20.83
N LYS A 328 -15.93 -12.42 -20.19
CA LYS A 328 -16.97 -13.34 -20.63
C LYS A 328 -17.68 -12.80 -21.87
N LEU A 329 -17.85 -13.64 -22.88
CA LEU A 329 -18.51 -13.22 -24.12
C LEU A 329 -20.02 -12.99 -23.94
N PHE A 330 -20.66 -13.70 -23.01
CA PHE A 330 -22.03 -13.48 -22.58
C PHE A 330 -22.05 -13.04 -21.11
N PRO A 331 -22.02 -11.73 -20.83
CA PRO A 331 -21.95 -11.21 -19.46
C PRO A 331 -23.31 -11.15 -18.76
N ALA A 332 -24.43 -11.35 -19.50
CA ALA A 332 -25.76 -11.36 -18.88
C ALA A 332 -25.97 -12.62 -18.02
N GLU A 333 -26.92 -12.54 -17.12
CA GLU A 333 -27.36 -13.71 -16.37
C GLU A 333 -28.14 -14.67 -17.28
N PHE A 334 -27.86 -15.97 -17.20
CA PHE A 334 -28.58 -16.99 -17.99
C PHE A 334 -30.08 -17.00 -17.67
N ALA A 335 -30.51 -16.55 -16.52
CA ALA A 335 -31.92 -16.44 -16.13
C ALA A 335 -32.73 -15.47 -17.03
N SER A 336 -32.07 -14.53 -17.70
CA SER A 336 -32.72 -13.63 -18.67
C SER A 336 -32.98 -14.28 -20.00
N VAL A 337 -32.39 -15.46 -20.28
CA VAL A 337 -32.57 -16.15 -21.58
C VAL A 337 -33.92 -16.88 -21.64
N THR A 338 -34.76 -16.50 -22.59
CA THR A 338 -36.10 -17.08 -22.77
C THR A 338 -36.16 -18.05 -23.95
N ALA A 339 -35.31 -17.90 -24.96
CA ALA A 339 -35.16 -18.85 -26.05
C ALA A 339 -33.75 -18.81 -26.65
N ILE A 340 -33.33 -19.90 -27.30
CA ILE A 340 -32.06 -19.98 -28.01
C ILE A 340 -32.33 -20.67 -29.39
N ASP A 341 -32.11 -19.92 -30.45
CA ASP A 341 -32.07 -20.49 -31.79
C ASP A 341 -30.63 -20.92 -32.12
N VAL A 342 -30.41 -22.20 -32.30
CA VAL A 342 -29.09 -22.80 -32.55
C VAL A 342 -28.97 -23.17 -34.04
N THR A 343 -27.85 -22.78 -34.66
CA THR A 343 -27.43 -23.33 -35.98
C THR A 343 -26.14 -24.12 -35.76
N LEU A 344 -26.18 -25.43 -36.01
CA LEU A 344 -25.05 -26.34 -35.83
C LEU A 344 -24.98 -27.31 -37.02
N ALA A 345 -23.85 -27.38 -37.69
CA ALA A 345 -23.62 -28.24 -38.88
C ALA A 345 -24.69 -28.09 -39.99
N GLY A 346 -25.26 -26.88 -40.13
CA GLY A 346 -26.32 -26.58 -41.11
C GLY A 346 -27.73 -26.87 -40.64
N GLU A 347 -27.91 -27.57 -39.54
CA GLU A 347 -29.21 -27.86 -38.92
C GLU A 347 -29.61 -26.74 -37.95
N ARG A 348 -30.93 -26.58 -37.76
CA ARG A 348 -31.48 -25.57 -36.89
C ARG A 348 -32.31 -26.17 -35.76
N TYR A 349 -32.08 -25.73 -34.55
CA TYR A 349 -32.79 -26.17 -33.36
C TYR A 349 -33.28 -24.95 -32.59
N ARG A 350 -34.45 -25.07 -31.95
CA ARG A 350 -34.98 -24.02 -31.08
C ARG A 350 -35.18 -24.59 -29.69
N LEU A 351 -34.50 -23.95 -28.73
CA LEU A 351 -34.62 -24.20 -27.29
C LEU A 351 -35.51 -23.12 -26.70
N THR A 352 -36.52 -23.47 -25.91
CA THR A 352 -37.47 -22.53 -25.35
C THR A 352 -37.58 -22.72 -23.83
N TYR A 353 -37.65 -21.65 -23.11
CA TYR A 353 -37.92 -21.64 -21.69
C TYR A 353 -39.38 -21.29 -21.41
N THR A 354 -40.04 -22.07 -20.57
CA THR A 354 -41.38 -21.78 -20.05
C THR A 354 -41.23 -21.49 -18.55
N PRO A 355 -41.59 -20.28 -18.10
CA PRO A 355 -41.55 -19.95 -16.70
C PRO A 355 -42.52 -20.81 -15.87
N PRO A 356 -42.27 -21.01 -14.57
CA PRO A 356 -43.13 -21.78 -13.72
C PRO A 356 -44.49 -21.10 -13.52
N GLU A 357 -45.54 -21.87 -13.31
CA GLU A 357 -46.88 -21.32 -12.97
C GLU A 357 -46.98 -20.82 -11.50
N GLN A 358 -46.10 -21.30 -10.64
CA GLN A 358 -46.04 -20.92 -9.21
C GLN A 358 -44.60 -20.57 -8.83
N GLU A 359 -44.38 -19.63 -7.98
CA GLU A 359 -43.07 -19.09 -7.60
C GLU A 359 -42.13 -20.13 -6.96
N ASP A 360 -42.67 -21.22 -6.40
CA ASP A 360 -41.93 -22.31 -5.75
C ASP A 360 -41.52 -23.44 -6.72
N GLN A 361 -41.83 -23.33 -8.00
CA GLN A 361 -41.52 -24.31 -9.04
C GLN A 361 -40.37 -23.79 -9.91
N GLU A 362 -39.61 -24.72 -10.48
CA GLU A 362 -38.61 -24.38 -11.52
C GLU A 362 -39.25 -24.34 -12.92
N GLY A 363 -38.84 -23.35 -13.72
CA GLY A 363 -39.25 -23.25 -15.10
C GLY A 363 -38.68 -24.42 -15.96
N THR A 364 -39.24 -24.64 -17.09
CA THR A 364 -38.92 -25.82 -17.93
C THR A 364 -38.29 -25.42 -19.27
N TRP A 365 -37.14 -25.96 -19.58
CA TRP A 365 -36.51 -25.86 -20.88
C TRP A 365 -36.97 -27.01 -21.78
N ARG A 366 -37.22 -26.71 -23.08
CA ARG A 366 -37.68 -27.66 -24.10
C ARG A 366 -36.91 -27.50 -25.40
N CYS A 367 -36.69 -28.67 -26.07
CA CYS A 367 -36.27 -28.75 -27.47
C CYS A 367 -37.30 -29.58 -28.22
N GLY A 368 -38.15 -28.93 -29.02
CA GLY A 368 -39.36 -29.56 -29.55
C GLY A 368 -40.30 -30.02 -28.43
N ASP A 369 -40.69 -31.31 -28.45
CA ASP A 369 -41.59 -31.89 -27.43
C ASP A 369 -40.85 -32.40 -26.17
N LYS A 370 -39.52 -32.42 -26.17
CA LYS A 370 -38.68 -32.97 -25.09
C LYS A 370 -38.20 -31.91 -24.13
N THR A 371 -38.21 -32.22 -22.83
CA THR A 371 -37.68 -31.36 -21.76
C THR A 371 -36.24 -31.72 -21.45
N PHE A 372 -35.43 -30.74 -21.07
CA PHE A 372 -34.04 -30.95 -20.68
C PHE A 372 -33.61 -30.01 -19.54
N ALA A 373 -32.56 -30.37 -18.81
CA ALA A 373 -31.92 -29.52 -17.83
C ALA A 373 -30.81 -28.69 -18.51
N PRO A 374 -30.83 -27.35 -18.38
CA PRO A 374 -29.90 -26.50 -19.15
C PRO A 374 -28.51 -26.37 -18.52
N TYR A 375 -28.18 -27.14 -17.49
CA TYR A 375 -26.96 -26.95 -16.66
C TYR A 375 -25.66 -26.92 -17.50
N THR A 376 -25.47 -27.94 -18.36
CA THR A 376 -24.25 -28.06 -19.19
C THR A 376 -24.16 -26.92 -20.21
N LEU A 377 -25.28 -26.59 -20.87
CA LEU A 377 -25.35 -25.46 -21.80
C LEU A 377 -25.09 -24.13 -21.11
N ARG A 378 -25.73 -23.89 -19.95
CA ARG A 378 -25.49 -22.69 -19.15
C ARG A 378 -24.03 -22.56 -18.78
N THR A 379 -23.43 -23.63 -18.29
CA THR A 379 -22.01 -23.61 -17.88
C THR A 379 -21.12 -23.31 -19.10
N ALA A 380 -21.28 -24.00 -20.23
CA ALA A 380 -20.46 -23.78 -21.43
C ALA A 380 -20.61 -22.36 -21.99
N LEU A 381 -21.83 -21.80 -22.01
CA LEU A 381 -22.08 -20.45 -22.51
C LEU A 381 -21.56 -19.38 -21.57
N CYS A 382 -21.90 -19.44 -20.27
CA CYS A 382 -21.56 -18.40 -19.31
C CYS A 382 -20.08 -18.42 -18.81
N SER A 383 -19.35 -19.53 -19.04
CA SER A 383 -17.93 -19.62 -18.78
C SER A 383 -17.05 -19.26 -19.98
N MET A 384 -17.65 -19.11 -21.19
CA MET A 384 -16.89 -18.76 -22.38
C MET A 384 -16.28 -17.35 -22.24
N ALA A 385 -14.97 -17.29 -22.29
CA ALA A 385 -14.21 -16.05 -22.10
C ALA A 385 -13.23 -15.83 -23.24
N ALA A 386 -12.96 -14.56 -23.52
CA ALA A 386 -11.94 -14.14 -24.46
C ALA A 386 -10.55 -14.59 -23.99
N GLN A 387 -9.74 -15.15 -24.89
CA GLN A 387 -8.29 -15.26 -24.69
C GLN A 387 -7.58 -13.98 -25.11
N GLU A 388 -8.06 -13.40 -26.19
CA GLU A 388 -7.53 -12.17 -26.77
C GLU A 388 -8.68 -11.49 -27.53
N PHE A 389 -8.84 -10.19 -27.33
CA PHE A 389 -9.79 -9.40 -28.12
C PHE A 389 -9.19 -9.04 -29.47
N THR A 390 -10.04 -9.12 -30.52
CA THR A 390 -9.62 -8.84 -31.89
C THR A 390 -10.78 -8.29 -32.72
N ALA A 391 -10.43 -7.50 -33.71
CA ALA A 391 -11.33 -7.04 -34.75
C ALA A 391 -11.07 -7.77 -36.11
N ASP A 392 -10.25 -8.80 -36.11
CA ASP A 392 -9.91 -9.54 -37.33
C ASP A 392 -11.15 -10.15 -37.98
N PRO A 393 -11.33 -10.06 -39.31
CA PRO A 393 -12.50 -10.60 -39.97
C PRO A 393 -12.53 -12.12 -39.88
N ALA A 394 -13.73 -12.69 -39.72
CA ALA A 394 -13.93 -14.13 -39.78
C ALA A 394 -13.56 -14.69 -41.15
N GLN A 395 -12.56 -15.56 -41.20
CA GLN A 395 -12.09 -16.20 -42.42
C GLN A 395 -12.40 -17.72 -42.47
N GLY A 396 -12.73 -18.28 -41.31
CA GLY A 396 -12.98 -19.71 -41.14
C GLY A 396 -14.43 -20.13 -41.37
N GLN A 397 -14.67 -21.45 -41.29
CA GLN A 397 -16.01 -22.02 -41.33
C GLN A 397 -16.74 -21.70 -40.01
N GLU A 398 -18.03 -21.32 -40.11
CA GLU A 398 -18.94 -21.24 -38.98
C GLU A 398 -19.10 -22.63 -38.34
N GLU A 399 -18.79 -22.77 -37.07
CA GLU A 399 -18.94 -24.04 -36.34
C GLU A 399 -20.26 -24.10 -35.59
N ILE A 400 -20.66 -22.98 -34.96
CA ILE A 400 -21.93 -22.87 -34.26
C ILE A 400 -22.37 -21.42 -34.23
N ARG A 401 -23.67 -21.18 -34.33
CA ARG A 401 -24.33 -19.91 -34.10
C ARG A 401 -25.46 -20.08 -33.09
N LEU A 402 -25.48 -19.23 -32.08
CA LEU A 402 -26.54 -19.09 -31.10
C LEU A 402 -27.17 -17.71 -31.22
N VAL A 403 -28.50 -17.64 -31.35
CA VAL A 403 -29.27 -16.41 -31.20
C VAL A 403 -30.13 -16.55 -29.96
N LEU A 404 -29.76 -15.84 -28.91
CA LEU A 404 -30.45 -15.83 -27.62
C LEU A 404 -31.53 -14.76 -27.65
N THR A 405 -32.73 -15.10 -27.22
CA THR A 405 -33.80 -14.14 -26.90
C THR A 405 -33.74 -13.86 -25.38
N LEU A 406 -33.66 -12.60 -25.03
CA LEU A 406 -33.50 -12.18 -23.63
C LEU A 406 -34.75 -11.46 -23.12
N ASP A 407 -35.08 -11.66 -21.87
CA ASP A 407 -36.03 -10.82 -21.10
C ASP A 407 -35.30 -9.52 -20.66
N ASN A 408 -35.02 -8.69 -21.67
CA ASN A 408 -34.32 -7.40 -21.50
C ASN A 408 -34.84 -6.45 -22.59
N GLU A 409 -35.44 -5.34 -22.20
CA GLU A 409 -36.01 -4.38 -23.13
C GLU A 409 -34.98 -3.66 -23.99
N ASP A 410 -33.78 -3.42 -23.46
CA ASP A 410 -32.70 -2.73 -24.18
C ASP A 410 -31.90 -3.67 -25.08
N PHE A 411 -31.79 -4.93 -24.67
CA PHE A 411 -31.05 -6.00 -25.42
C PHE A 411 -31.93 -7.22 -25.58
N PRO A 412 -32.98 -7.18 -26.43
CA PRO A 412 -33.91 -8.29 -26.57
C PRO A 412 -33.31 -9.52 -27.24
N THR A 413 -32.16 -9.35 -27.91
CA THR A 413 -31.44 -10.45 -28.59
C THR A 413 -29.94 -10.30 -28.39
N PHE A 414 -29.26 -11.46 -28.37
CA PHE A 414 -27.79 -11.54 -28.35
C PHE A 414 -27.37 -12.69 -29.30
N THR A 415 -26.48 -12.41 -30.24
CA THR A 415 -26.00 -13.40 -31.18
C THR A 415 -24.54 -13.73 -30.94
N LEU A 416 -24.23 -15.00 -30.68
CA LEU A 416 -22.87 -15.51 -30.63
C LEU A 416 -22.61 -16.43 -31.82
N THR A 417 -21.60 -16.13 -32.63
CA THR A 417 -21.16 -16.99 -33.74
C THR A 417 -19.70 -17.36 -33.56
N LEU A 418 -19.38 -18.64 -33.62
CA LEU A 418 -18.01 -19.13 -33.47
C LEU A 418 -17.53 -19.67 -34.83
N TYR A 419 -16.39 -19.16 -35.26
CA TYR A 419 -15.72 -19.54 -36.49
C TYR A 419 -14.42 -20.27 -36.23
N ARG A 420 -14.12 -21.32 -36.97
CA ARG A 420 -12.82 -21.96 -36.86
C ARG A 420 -11.71 -20.99 -37.26
N HIS A 421 -10.75 -20.78 -36.40
CA HIS A 421 -9.56 -19.97 -36.70
C HIS A 421 -8.35 -20.88 -36.99
N ASN A 422 -7.98 -21.73 -36.05
CA ASN A 422 -6.86 -22.68 -36.18
C ASN A 422 -7.10 -23.96 -35.35
N GLY A 423 -6.05 -24.76 -35.10
CA GLY A 423 -6.16 -26.00 -34.33
C GLY A 423 -6.50 -25.81 -32.84
N THR A 424 -6.23 -24.63 -32.26
CA THR A 424 -6.35 -24.35 -30.82
C THR A 424 -7.35 -23.26 -30.48
N THR A 425 -7.74 -22.41 -31.45
CA THR A 425 -8.62 -21.25 -31.22
C THR A 425 -9.76 -21.19 -32.26
N CYS A 426 -10.86 -20.57 -31.83
CA CYS A 426 -11.96 -20.10 -32.66
C CYS A 426 -12.11 -18.59 -32.53
N LEU A 427 -12.59 -17.93 -33.61
CA LEU A 427 -12.98 -16.54 -33.57
C LEU A 427 -14.45 -16.47 -33.15
N ALA A 428 -14.72 -15.67 -32.10
CA ALA A 428 -16.07 -15.33 -31.67
C ALA A 428 -16.49 -13.98 -32.26
N ALA A 429 -17.67 -13.95 -32.86
CA ALA A 429 -18.35 -12.73 -33.26
C ALA A 429 -19.62 -12.55 -32.43
N ILE A 430 -19.82 -11.36 -31.88
CA ILE A 430 -21.00 -10.94 -31.14
C ILE A 430 -21.81 -10.00 -32.00
N ASP A 431 -23.10 -10.32 -32.22
CA ASP A 431 -24.02 -9.57 -33.07
C ASP A 431 -23.45 -9.29 -34.48
N GLY A 432 -22.69 -10.25 -34.99
CA GLY A 432 -22.04 -10.19 -36.31
C GLY A 432 -20.70 -9.45 -36.33
N THR A 433 -20.26 -8.86 -35.21
CA THR A 433 -18.97 -8.15 -35.10
C THR A 433 -17.92 -9.11 -34.54
N PRO A 434 -16.79 -9.36 -35.24
CA PRO A 434 -15.65 -10.07 -34.67
C PRO A 434 -15.20 -9.41 -33.36
N THR A 435 -15.01 -10.21 -32.32
CA THR A 435 -14.81 -9.66 -30.97
C THR A 435 -13.59 -10.22 -30.25
N ALA A 436 -13.42 -11.56 -30.31
CA ALA A 436 -12.36 -12.21 -29.53
C ALA A 436 -11.99 -13.59 -30.11
N TYR A 437 -10.76 -14.01 -29.81
CA TYR A 437 -10.39 -15.41 -29.89
C TYR A 437 -10.76 -16.13 -28.58
N VAL A 438 -11.35 -17.34 -28.74
CA VAL A 438 -11.67 -18.27 -27.64
C VAL A 438 -10.94 -19.58 -27.85
N THR A 439 -10.77 -20.37 -26.80
CA THR A 439 -10.15 -21.70 -26.94
C THR A 439 -11.04 -22.65 -27.75
N ARG A 440 -10.41 -23.52 -28.47
CA ARG A 440 -11.12 -24.62 -29.18
C ARG A 440 -11.91 -25.48 -28.20
N THR A 441 -11.39 -25.69 -26.98
CA THR A 441 -12.06 -26.47 -25.93
C THR A 441 -13.40 -25.88 -25.58
N GLN A 442 -13.47 -24.56 -25.31
CA GLN A 442 -14.72 -23.86 -24.96
C GLN A 442 -15.76 -24.01 -26.10
N THR A 443 -15.33 -23.95 -27.36
CA THR A 443 -16.21 -24.16 -28.52
C THR A 443 -16.73 -25.58 -28.56
N VAL A 444 -15.86 -26.58 -28.32
CA VAL A 444 -16.25 -28.00 -28.30
C VAL A 444 -17.21 -28.28 -27.15
N ASP A 445 -16.94 -27.76 -25.94
CA ASP A 445 -17.81 -27.92 -24.77
C ASP A 445 -19.23 -27.38 -25.06
N LEU A 446 -19.34 -26.22 -25.74
CA LEU A 446 -20.61 -25.65 -26.14
C LEU A 446 -21.33 -26.53 -27.18
N ILE A 447 -20.61 -27.01 -28.18
CA ILE A 447 -21.16 -27.91 -29.21
C ILE A 447 -21.62 -29.24 -28.58
N GLU A 448 -20.84 -29.82 -27.68
CA GLU A 448 -21.21 -31.05 -26.96
C GLU A 448 -22.44 -30.85 -26.08
N ALA A 449 -22.54 -29.73 -25.38
CA ALA A 449 -23.72 -29.37 -24.57
C ALA A 449 -25.00 -29.28 -25.43
N ILE A 450 -24.90 -28.71 -26.64
CA ILE A 450 -26.04 -28.66 -27.59
C ILE A 450 -26.35 -30.07 -28.15
N ASN A 451 -25.33 -30.84 -28.54
CA ASN A 451 -25.53 -32.20 -29.06
C ASN A 451 -26.23 -33.10 -28.01
N GLN A 452 -25.86 -33.03 -26.74
CA GLN A 452 -26.54 -33.74 -25.64
C GLN A 452 -28.04 -33.43 -25.62
N ILE A 453 -28.42 -32.15 -25.74
CA ILE A 453 -29.82 -31.70 -25.71
C ILE A 453 -30.56 -32.23 -26.95
N VAL A 454 -29.94 -32.22 -28.14
CA VAL A 454 -30.61 -32.52 -29.42
C VAL A 454 -30.67 -34.02 -29.68
N LEU A 455 -29.64 -34.79 -29.26
CA LEU A 455 -29.55 -36.23 -29.51
C LEU A 455 -30.19 -37.07 -28.41
N ASP A 456 -29.98 -36.70 -27.14
CA ASP A 456 -30.47 -37.45 -25.97
C ASP A 456 -31.81 -36.90 -25.45
N GLY A 457 -32.20 -35.74 -25.90
CA GLY A 457 -33.42 -35.03 -25.56
C GLY A 457 -34.68 -35.58 -26.21
#